data_06a8f4d1ac51a0ac7dd047ebbecf8563
#
_entry.id   06a8f4d1ac51a0ac7dd047ebbecf8563
#
_cell.length_a   1.000
_cell.length_b   1.000
_cell.length_c   1.000
_cell.angle_alpha   90.00
_cell.angle_beta   90.00
_cell.angle_gamma   90.00
#
_symmetry.space_group_name_H-M   'P 1'
#
loop_
_entity.id
_entity.type
_entity.pdbx_description
1 polymer ?
#
loop_
_entity_poly.entity_id
_entity_poly.type
_entity_poly.pdbx_seq_one_letter_code
_entity_poly.pdbx_strand_id
1 'polypeptide(L)'
;MRPKALAHLTAHALFVILALTLPLASQIEPAKQPPKYYLFNLSNGPLGGIPEPVGINDLGWISGGDNSATNTTVNGVLWVGVPIDLGTLGGPNSNISWPNHSTRGEIIGIAETTQMNPLGEAWSCSAFFFGPDGYVCNGFAWQDGVMTSLSPFAGGIDSYAAGVNNQGQIVGWAENGVHDPTCNNNPPFSQFLQFEAAMWGPRLNQMTQLPPLAGDPDSAATAINDKGQVVGISGLCSNAVGGASAEHALLWENGVPTDLGNIGGQAWNTPIALNNEAVIVGFGNISGDENAAENPAAFVWTKANKMKEVYPFETDTNDALFDINDKNQAVGNSFNVNAGTSRAVLWQNNTLSDLNALVIQPTSLYLTLAQGINNAGEITGTAVDMATNETVGFLAVPVFDGSGNPAAEAQVDSDPAQVVLTRPMRKQFPFFVRRMFEGAGTK
;
A
#
# COMPACT_ATOMS: atom_id res chain seq x y z
N MET A 1 41.59 69.30 -65.29
CA MET A 1 40.16 69.57 -65.14
C MET A 1 39.52 68.41 -64.43
N ARG A 2 39.09 68.62 -63.22
CA ARG A 2 38.52 67.53 -62.36
C ARG A 2 37.03 67.79 -62.24
N PRO A 3 36.15 66.75 -62.36
CA PRO A 3 34.75 66.91 -61.99
C PRO A 3 34.52 66.59 -60.48
N LYS A 4 33.59 67.31 -59.90
CA LYS A 4 33.16 67.26 -58.51
C LYS A 4 32.34 66.02 -58.24
N ALA A 5 32.69 65.32 -57.17
CA ALA A 5 31.90 64.25 -56.63
C ALA A 5 30.72 64.80 -55.81
N LEU A 6 29.52 64.30 -56.12
CA LEU A 6 28.27 64.57 -55.38
C LEU A 6 28.12 63.54 -54.29
N ALA A 7 28.05 63.97 -53.03
CA ALA A 7 27.82 63.09 -51.89
C ALA A 7 26.30 62.85 -51.71
N HIS A 8 25.87 61.63 -51.83
CA HIS A 8 24.52 61.23 -51.46
C HIS A 8 24.51 60.84 -49.93
N LEU A 9 23.79 61.64 -49.20
CA LEU A 9 23.40 61.23 -47.79
C LEU A 9 22.24 60.23 -47.90
N THR A 10 22.48 59.00 -47.50
CA THR A 10 21.43 58.07 -47.28
C THR A 10 21.08 58.06 -45.74
N ALA A 11 19.88 58.57 -45.46
CA ALA A 11 19.30 58.48 -44.10
C ALA A 11 18.91 57.05 -43.82
N HIS A 12 19.56 56.38 -42.80
CA HIS A 12 19.13 55.12 -42.28
C HIS A 12 18.09 55.38 -41.20
N ALA A 13 16.83 55.06 -41.51
CA ALA A 13 15.77 54.98 -40.49
C ALA A 13 15.97 53.72 -39.61
N LEU A 14 16.33 53.94 -38.38
CA LEU A 14 16.42 52.85 -37.34
C LEU A 14 14.99 52.52 -36.90
N PHE A 15 14.43 51.41 -37.40
CA PHE A 15 13.21 50.82 -36.82
C PHE A 15 13.58 50.11 -35.54
N VAL A 16 13.28 50.70 -34.40
CA VAL A 16 13.29 50.02 -33.11
C VAL A 16 12.01 49.20 -33.00
N ILE A 17 12.11 47.88 -33.24
CA ILE A 17 11.03 46.95 -32.94
C ILE A 17 11.04 46.74 -31.42
N LEU A 18 10.13 47.41 -30.73
CA LEU A 18 9.83 47.13 -29.32
C LEU A 18 9.07 45.79 -29.26
N ALA A 19 9.79 44.69 -29.03
CA ALA A 19 9.18 43.42 -28.78
C ALA A 19 8.53 43.50 -27.38
N LEU A 20 7.24 43.71 -27.31
CA LEU A 20 6.43 43.47 -26.12
C LEU A 20 6.48 41.97 -25.81
N THR A 21 7.34 41.58 -24.93
CA THR A 21 7.26 40.26 -24.27
C THR A 21 6.06 40.28 -23.33
N LEU A 22 4.90 39.90 -23.85
CA LEU A 22 3.79 39.49 -23.00
C LEU A 22 4.28 38.28 -22.21
N PRO A 23 4.12 38.25 -20.86
CA PRO A 23 4.38 37.02 -20.12
C PRO A 23 3.44 35.97 -20.73
N LEU A 24 4.02 34.84 -21.18
CA LEU A 24 3.24 33.64 -21.42
C LEU A 24 2.59 33.33 -20.05
N ALA A 25 1.32 33.64 -19.90
CA ALA A 25 0.51 33.08 -18.87
C ALA A 25 0.66 31.58 -19.10
N SER A 26 1.35 30.89 -18.21
CA SER A 26 1.34 29.44 -18.15
C SER A 26 -0.14 29.05 -18.11
N GLN A 27 -0.63 28.49 -19.20
CA GLN A 27 -1.94 27.87 -19.20
C GLN A 27 -1.78 26.76 -18.14
N ILE A 28 -2.38 26.99 -16.97
CA ILE A 28 -2.59 25.91 -15.98
C ILE A 28 -3.53 24.98 -16.75
N GLU A 29 -2.99 23.88 -17.26
CA GLU A 29 -3.84 22.82 -17.78
C GLU A 29 -4.85 22.49 -16.68
N PRO A 30 -6.15 22.44 -16.96
CA PRO A 30 -7.13 22.07 -15.96
C PRO A 30 -6.72 20.71 -15.40
N ALA A 31 -6.70 20.59 -14.08
CA ALA A 31 -6.37 19.34 -13.40
C ALA A 31 -7.18 18.22 -14.07
N LYS A 32 -6.46 17.21 -14.58
CA LYS A 32 -7.10 16.11 -15.29
C LYS A 32 -8.09 15.44 -14.36
N GLN A 33 -9.38 15.44 -14.72
CA GLN A 33 -10.45 14.84 -13.90
C GLN A 33 -10.11 13.38 -13.60
N PRO A 34 -10.45 12.87 -12.40
CA PRO A 34 -10.28 11.47 -12.10
C PRO A 34 -11.11 10.60 -13.05
N PRO A 35 -10.64 9.39 -13.40
CA PRO A 35 -11.39 8.49 -14.23
C PRO A 35 -12.70 8.07 -13.54
N LYS A 36 -13.70 7.70 -14.32
CA LYS A 36 -14.91 7.04 -13.85
C LYS A 36 -14.73 5.54 -13.95
N TYR A 37 -15.50 4.77 -13.17
CA TYR A 37 -15.30 3.34 -12.99
C TYR A 37 -16.57 2.52 -13.22
N TYR A 38 -16.41 1.35 -13.86
CA TYR A 38 -17.34 0.24 -13.74
C TYR A 38 -16.90 -0.68 -12.61
N LEU A 39 -17.85 -1.16 -11.79
CA LEU A 39 -17.60 -2.08 -10.69
C LEU A 39 -17.98 -3.52 -11.07
N PHE A 40 -17.15 -4.44 -10.62
CA PHE A 40 -17.40 -5.86 -10.67
C PHE A 40 -17.23 -6.43 -9.26
N ASN A 41 -18.19 -7.24 -8.83
CA ASN A 41 -18.08 -8.02 -7.61
C ASN A 41 -17.12 -9.19 -7.84
N LEU A 42 -16.12 -9.35 -6.98
CA LEU A 42 -15.25 -10.52 -7.03
C LEU A 42 -15.99 -11.73 -6.45
N SER A 43 -15.85 -12.87 -7.11
CA SER A 43 -16.38 -14.12 -6.60
C SER A 43 -15.70 -14.50 -5.28
N ASN A 44 -16.46 -15.13 -4.39
CA ASN A 44 -15.91 -15.72 -3.18
C ASN A 44 -14.75 -16.66 -3.52
N GLY A 45 -13.76 -16.70 -2.65
CA GLY A 45 -12.64 -17.61 -2.78
C GLY A 45 -13.02 -19.07 -2.51
N PRO A 46 -12.05 -19.98 -2.61
CA PRO A 46 -12.26 -21.42 -2.46
C PRO A 46 -12.73 -21.84 -1.06
N LEU A 47 -12.43 -21.05 -0.03
CA LEU A 47 -12.88 -21.33 1.34
C LEU A 47 -14.33 -20.89 1.60
N GLY A 48 -14.95 -20.15 0.65
CA GLY A 48 -16.34 -19.75 0.69
C GLY A 48 -16.67 -18.68 1.73
N GLY A 49 -15.67 -18.01 2.25
CA GLY A 49 -15.83 -16.89 3.15
C GLY A 49 -15.76 -15.53 2.42
N ILE A 50 -15.12 -14.56 3.04
CA ILE A 50 -15.06 -13.21 2.52
C ILE A 50 -13.76 -13.01 1.77
N PRO A 51 -13.80 -12.61 0.49
CA PRO A 51 -12.62 -12.26 -0.26
C PRO A 51 -12.03 -10.93 0.25
N GLU A 52 -10.74 -10.93 0.53
CA GLU A 52 -9.95 -9.76 0.93
C GLU A 52 -8.88 -9.47 -0.15
N PRO A 53 -9.25 -8.88 -1.29
CA PRO A 53 -8.28 -8.55 -2.34
C PRO A 53 -7.39 -7.40 -1.89
N VAL A 54 -6.08 -7.56 -2.03
CA VAL A 54 -5.06 -6.62 -1.54
C VAL A 54 -4.27 -5.99 -2.67
N GLY A 55 -3.94 -6.74 -3.71
CA GLY A 55 -3.12 -6.25 -4.81
C GLY A 55 -3.69 -6.62 -6.17
N ILE A 56 -3.34 -5.83 -7.19
CA ILE A 56 -3.63 -6.09 -8.59
C ILE A 56 -2.40 -5.74 -9.43
N ASN A 57 -1.94 -6.66 -10.27
CA ASN A 57 -0.81 -6.41 -11.16
C ASN A 57 -1.25 -5.93 -12.55
N ASP A 58 -0.30 -5.59 -13.42
CA ASP A 58 -0.56 -5.10 -14.78
C ASP A 58 -1.14 -6.15 -15.74
N LEU A 59 -1.23 -7.42 -15.32
CA LEU A 59 -1.95 -8.47 -16.06
C LEU A 59 -3.44 -8.56 -15.62
N GLY A 60 -3.87 -7.74 -14.65
CA GLY A 60 -5.19 -7.80 -14.05
C GLY A 60 -5.35 -8.99 -13.07
N TRP A 61 -4.26 -9.58 -12.60
CA TRP A 61 -4.28 -10.62 -11.59
C TRP A 61 -4.44 -9.99 -10.22
N ILE A 62 -5.47 -10.41 -9.50
CA ILE A 62 -5.78 -9.91 -8.16
C ILE A 62 -5.32 -10.94 -7.14
N SER A 63 -4.56 -10.50 -6.14
CA SER A 63 -4.07 -11.34 -5.04
C SER A 63 -4.59 -10.83 -3.70
N GLY A 64 -4.78 -11.73 -2.74
CA GLY A 64 -5.28 -11.39 -1.41
C GLY A 64 -5.54 -12.62 -0.57
N GLY A 65 -6.40 -12.50 0.44
CA GLY A 65 -6.86 -13.58 1.29
C GLY A 65 -8.31 -14.01 1.02
N ASP A 66 -8.62 -15.24 1.38
CA ASP A 66 -10.00 -15.75 1.47
C ASP A 66 -10.18 -16.42 2.83
N ASN A 67 -11.10 -15.90 3.60
CA ASN A 67 -11.41 -16.44 4.92
C ASN A 67 -12.35 -17.65 4.78
N SER A 68 -12.20 -18.63 5.66
CA SER A 68 -13.22 -19.67 5.76
C SER A 68 -14.56 -19.09 6.24
N ALA A 69 -15.66 -19.74 5.87
CA ALA A 69 -17.02 -19.32 6.26
C ALA A 69 -17.21 -19.22 7.79
N THR A 70 -16.35 -19.87 8.57
CA THR A 70 -16.33 -19.80 10.05
C THR A 70 -15.35 -18.76 10.58
N ASN A 71 -14.56 -18.08 9.72
CA ASN A 71 -13.48 -17.16 10.09
C ASN A 71 -12.46 -17.81 11.06
N THR A 72 -12.13 -19.07 10.83
CA THR A 72 -11.14 -19.81 11.64
C THR A 72 -9.83 -20.04 10.91
N THR A 73 -9.84 -19.98 9.57
CA THR A 73 -8.68 -20.12 8.71
C THR A 73 -8.73 -19.10 7.59
N VAL A 74 -7.57 -18.76 7.05
CA VAL A 74 -7.41 -17.91 5.86
C VAL A 74 -6.38 -18.54 4.94
N ASN A 75 -6.65 -18.50 3.63
CA ASN A 75 -5.67 -18.87 2.61
C ASN A 75 -5.40 -17.70 1.66
N GLY A 76 -4.16 -17.60 1.20
CA GLY A 76 -3.79 -16.75 0.09
C GLY A 76 -4.51 -17.21 -1.17
N VAL A 77 -5.10 -16.27 -1.91
CA VAL A 77 -5.88 -16.52 -3.13
C VAL A 77 -5.44 -15.62 -4.28
N LEU A 78 -5.46 -16.19 -5.47
CA LEU A 78 -5.23 -15.48 -6.73
C LEU A 78 -6.52 -15.55 -7.58
N TRP A 79 -7.07 -14.38 -7.95
CA TRP A 79 -8.20 -14.26 -8.89
C TRP A 79 -7.66 -13.94 -10.30
N VAL A 80 -7.82 -14.90 -11.21
CA VAL A 80 -7.47 -14.81 -12.64
C VAL A 80 -8.67 -15.27 -13.47
N GLY A 81 -9.82 -14.65 -13.22
CA GLY A 81 -11.13 -15.08 -13.74
C GLY A 81 -11.84 -16.02 -12.78
N VAL A 82 -11.16 -17.04 -12.28
CA VAL A 82 -11.63 -17.91 -11.18
C VAL A 82 -10.64 -17.81 -10.02
N PRO A 83 -11.10 -17.93 -8.77
CA PRO A 83 -10.22 -17.92 -7.62
C PRO A 83 -9.41 -19.22 -7.53
N ILE A 84 -8.11 -19.08 -7.25
CA ILE A 84 -7.16 -20.17 -7.07
C ILE A 84 -6.63 -20.11 -5.63
N ASP A 85 -6.85 -21.16 -4.85
CA ASP A 85 -6.23 -21.35 -3.54
C ASP A 85 -4.74 -21.62 -3.73
N LEU A 86 -3.90 -20.82 -3.08
CA LEU A 86 -2.44 -20.97 -3.15
C LEU A 86 -1.91 -22.07 -2.23
N GLY A 87 -2.75 -22.55 -1.28
CA GLY A 87 -2.36 -23.51 -0.25
C GLY A 87 -1.56 -22.86 0.89
N THR A 88 -0.82 -23.71 1.63
CA THR A 88 -0.01 -23.30 2.79
C THR A 88 1.36 -23.99 2.76
N LEU A 89 2.24 -23.69 3.71
CA LEU A 89 3.50 -24.40 3.91
C LEU A 89 3.33 -25.65 4.82
N GLY A 90 2.10 -26.15 4.95
CA GLY A 90 1.74 -27.34 5.70
C GLY A 90 1.04 -27.06 7.04
N GLY A 91 1.02 -25.82 7.49
CA GLY A 91 0.20 -25.34 8.60
C GLY A 91 -1.23 -24.99 8.13
N PRO A 92 -2.10 -24.48 9.02
CA PRO A 92 -3.50 -24.22 8.70
C PRO A 92 -3.75 -22.97 7.86
N ASN A 93 -2.84 -21.98 7.85
CA ASN A 93 -3.10 -20.67 7.26
C ASN A 93 -2.01 -20.22 6.28
N SER A 94 -2.43 -19.41 5.31
CA SER A 94 -1.57 -18.52 4.50
C SER A 94 -2.30 -17.22 4.22
N ASN A 95 -1.58 -16.13 3.94
CA ASN A 95 -2.20 -14.85 3.64
C ASN A 95 -1.33 -13.98 2.73
N ILE A 96 -1.96 -13.03 2.05
CA ILE A 96 -1.33 -11.95 1.30
C ILE A 96 -1.86 -10.66 1.89
N SER A 97 -0.98 -9.85 2.50
CA SER A 97 -1.39 -8.63 3.19
C SER A 97 -0.82 -7.35 2.58
N TRP A 98 0.07 -7.47 1.60
CA TRP A 98 0.63 -6.35 0.83
C TRP A 98 0.41 -6.52 -0.66
N PRO A 99 0.32 -5.41 -1.44
CA PRO A 99 0.11 -5.47 -2.88
C PRO A 99 1.22 -6.23 -3.61
N ASN A 100 0.83 -7.11 -4.53
CA ASN A 100 1.73 -7.85 -5.41
C ASN A 100 1.67 -7.26 -6.82
N HIS A 101 2.79 -6.72 -7.32
CA HIS A 101 2.84 -6.05 -8.64
C HIS A 101 3.57 -6.85 -9.72
N SER A 102 4.24 -7.97 -9.37
CA SER A 102 4.99 -8.75 -10.34
C SER A 102 4.10 -9.31 -11.46
N THR A 103 4.50 -9.08 -12.70
CA THR A 103 3.87 -9.64 -13.89
C THR A 103 4.49 -10.97 -14.32
N ARG A 104 5.43 -11.51 -13.54
CA ARG A 104 6.10 -12.80 -13.80
C ARG A 104 5.27 -14.01 -13.36
N GLY A 105 4.10 -13.78 -12.78
CA GLY A 105 3.27 -14.85 -12.21
C GLY A 105 3.71 -15.31 -10.82
N GLU A 106 4.61 -14.58 -10.19
CA GLU A 106 5.08 -14.82 -8.83
C GLU A 106 4.21 -14.06 -7.83
N ILE A 107 3.63 -14.78 -6.89
CA ILE A 107 2.81 -14.25 -5.80
C ILE A 107 3.52 -14.51 -4.48
N ILE A 108 3.56 -13.51 -3.61
CA ILE A 108 4.26 -13.61 -2.32
C ILE A 108 3.31 -13.34 -1.15
N GLY A 109 3.67 -13.79 0.03
CA GLY A 109 2.94 -13.57 1.26
C GLY A 109 3.57 -14.28 2.44
N ILE A 110 2.75 -14.67 3.41
CA ILE A 110 3.13 -15.42 4.61
C ILE A 110 2.33 -16.71 4.70
N ALA A 111 2.93 -17.80 5.19
CA ALA A 111 2.23 -19.05 5.44
C ALA A 111 2.79 -19.77 6.67
N GLU A 112 1.90 -20.44 7.38
CA GLU A 112 2.26 -21.31 8.48
C GLU A 112 2.86 -22.60 7.98
N THR A 113 3.89 -23.05 8.71
CA THR A 113 4.54 -24.34 8.50
C THR A 113 3.92 -25.42 9.38
N THR A 114 4.44 -26.64 9.32
CA THR A 114 4.06 -27.74 10.25
C THR A 114 4.72 -27.65 11.61
N GLN A 115 5.62 -26.70 11.83
CA GLN A 115 6.42 -26.60 13.05
C GLN A 115 5.82 -25.60 14.02
N MET A 116 5.86 -25.94 15.31
CA MET A 116 5.51 -24.99 16.38
C MET A 116 6.71 -24.09 16.67
N ASN A 117 6.45 -22.80 16.89
CA ASN A 117 7.48 -21.85 17.26
C ASN A 117 8.05 -22.21 18.65
N PRO A 118 9.34 -22.54 18.78
CA PRO A 118 9.93 -23.02 20.02
C PRO A 118 10.05 -21.95 21.10
N LEU A 119 9.97 -20.66 20.74
CA LEU A 119 10.00 -19.52 21.66
C LEU A 119 8.60 -19.02 22.02
N GLY A 120 7.57 -19.46 21.28
CA GLY A 120 6.20 -18.97 21.45
C GLY A 120 6.04 -17.54 20.93
N GLU A 121 6.84 -17.14 19.98
CA GLU A 121 6.68 -15.87 19.27
C GLU A 121 5.42 -15.91 18.44
N ALA A 122 4.71 -14.79 18.42
CA ALA A 122 3.41 -14.73 17.78
C ALA A 122 3.24 -13.50 16.89
N TRP A 123 4.04 -12.44 17.08
CA TRP A 123 3.83 -11.22 16.31
C TRP A 123 4.17 -11.39 14.83
N SER A 124 5.29 -12.00 14.51
CA SER A 124 5.74 -12.23 13.14
C SER A 124 4.86 -13.19 12.35
N CYS A 125 3.94 -13.86 13.01
CA CYS A 125 3.05 -14.86 12.43
C CYS A 125 1.57 -14.54 12.67
N SER A 126 1.12 -14.69 13.90
CA SER A 126 -0.32 -14.66 14.24
C SER A 126 -0.99 -13.30 14.10
N ALA A 127 -0.23 -12.23 13.97
CA ALA A 127 -0.75 -10.90 13.64
C ALA A 127 -1.49 -10.87 12.29
N PHE A 128 -1.16 -11.78 11.38
CA PHE A 128 -1.71 -11.84 10.01
C PHE A 128 -2.81 -12.91 9.84
N PHE A 129 -3.16 -13.61 10.92
CA PHE A 129 -4.18 -14.67 10.97
C PHE A 129 -5.23 -14.41 12.04
N PHE A 130 -6.14 -15.36 12.27
CA PHE A 130 -7.27 -15.17 13.19
C PHE A 130 -6.92 -15.36 14.66
N GLY A 131 -5.73 -15.82 15.01
CA GLY A 131 -5.30 -15.98 16.38
C GLY A 131 -3.92 -16.60 16.48
N PRO A 132 -3.29 -16.46 17.68
CA PRO A 132 -1.98 -17.06 17.94
C PRO A 132 -2.16 -18.56 18.14
N ASP A 133 -1.92 -19.34 17.12
CA ASP A 133 -1.93 -20.82 17.17
C ASP A 133 -0.52 -21.41 17.35
N GLY A 134 0.52 -20.55 17.34
CA GLY A 134 1.87 -20.87 17.74
C GLY A 134 2.70 -21.60 16.69
N TYR A 135 2.27 -21.64 15.43
CA TYR A 135 3.09 -22.16 14.35
C TYR A 135 4.25 -21.24 13.98
N VAL A 136 5.29 -21.81 13.39
CA VAL A 136 6.33 -21.05 12.66
C VAL A 136 5.75 -20.56 11.36
N CYS A 137 5.94 -19.28 11.05
CA CYS A 137 5.54 -18.68 9.79
C CYS A 137 6.74 -18.32 8.93
N ASN A 138 6.64 -18.65 7.66
CA ASN A 138 7.63 -18.20 6.68
C ASN A 138 6.96 -17.38 5.58
N GLY A 139 7.70 -16.39 5.09
CA GLY A 139 7.41 -15.79 3.79
C GLY A 139 7.37 -16.89 2.73
N PHE A 140 6.51 -16.73 1.74
CA PHE A 140 6.47 -17.65 0.61
C PHE A 140 6.58 -16.91 -0.72
N ALA A 141 7.08 -17.63 -1.73
CA ALA A 141 6.94 -17.34 -3.13
C ALA A 141 6.12 -18.47 -3.78
N TRP A 142 4.99 -18.14 -4.39
CA TRP A 142 4.16 -19.08 -5.13
C TRP A 142 4.26 -18.79 -6.63
N GLN A 143 4.51 -19.82 -7.41
CA GLN A 143 4.52 -19.75 -8.86
C GLN A 143 4.10 -21.09 -9.47
N ASP A 144 3.23 -21.05 -10.48
CA ASP A 144 2.80 -22.24 -11.23
C ASP A 144 2.28 -23.40 -10.36
N GLY A 145 1.59 -23.09 -9.27
CA GLY A 145 1.01 -24.08 -8.34
C GLY A 145 1.98 -24.58 -7.27
N VAL A 146 3.17 -24.02 -7.19
CA VAL A 146 4.19 -24.42 -6.18
C VAL A 146 4.43 -23.27 -5.22
N MET A 147 4.18 -23.51 -3.92
CA MET A 147 4.54 -22.60 -2.84
C MET A 147 5.94 -22.99 -2.30
N THR A 148 6.86 -22.04 -2.33
CA THR A 148 8.23 -22.19 -1.85
C THR A 148 8.46 -21.31 -0.63
N SER A 149 8.94 -21.89 0.46
CA SER A 149 9.29 -21.16 1.68
C SER A 149 10.50 -20.26 1.49
N LEU A 150 10.47 -19.06 2.02
CA LEU A 150 11.56 -18.11 2.11
C LEU A 150 12.16 -18.18 3.52
N SER A 151 13.34 -18.73 3.65
CA SER A 151 13.98 -18.95 4.96
C SER A 151 14.32 -17.63 5.64
N PRO A 152 14.28 -17.58 7.00
CA PRO A 152 14.84 -16.47 7.77
C PRO A 152 16.36 -16.43 7.71
N PHE A 153 16.97 -15.44 8.35
CA PHE A 153 18.43 -15.41 8.57
C PHE A 153 18.89 -16.57 9.48
N ALA A 154 20.19 -16.82 9.50
CA ALA A 154 20.75 -17.90 10.32
C ALA A 154 20.43 -17.70 11.80
N GLY A 155 19.76 -18.68 12.40
CA GLY A 155 19.31 -18.65 13.80
C GLY A 155 17.92 -18.04 14.01
N GLY A 156 17.34 -17.37 13.02
CA GLY A 156 15.97 -16.90 13.06
C GLY A 156 14.95 -18.04 12.84
N ILE A 157 13.71 -17.79 13.18
CA ILE A 157 12.61 -18.77 13.14
C ILE A 157 11.58 -18.34 12.09
N ASP A 158 11.11 -17.10 12.15
CA ASP A 158 10.03 -16.58 11.31
C ASP A 158 10.52 -15.64 10.21
N SER A 159 9.77 -15.55 9.13
CA SER A 159 9.99 -14.59 8.04
C SER A 159 8.68 -14.18 7.38
N TYR A 160 8.71 -13.09 6.63
CA TYR A 160 7.57 -12.54 5.91
C TYR A 160 8.00 -11.97 4.56
N ALA A 161 7.21 -12.17 3.49
CA ALA A 161 7.40 -11.56 2.18
C ALA A 161 6.31 -10.52 1.92
N ALA A 162 6.70 -9.25 1.73
CA ALA A 162 5.81 -8.10 1.61
C ALA A 162 5.76 -7.50 0.20
N GLY A 163 6.85 -7.50 -0.56
CA GLY A 163 6.91 -6.90 -1.89
C GLY A 163 7.71 -7.74 -2.88
N VAL A 164 7.33 -7.70 -4.16
CA VAL A 164 8.02 -8.39 -5.25
C VAL A 164 8.03 -7.53 -6.52
N ASN A 165 9.18 -7.46 -7.20
CA ASN A 165 9.34 -6.73 -8.45
C ASN A 165 9.46 -7.65 -9.68
N ASN A 166 9.48 -7.03 -10.87
CA ASN A 166 9.59 -7.76 -12.14
C ASN A 166 11.00 -8.35 -12.40
N GLN A 167 12.00 -8.11 -11.54
CA GLN A 167 13.30 -8.78 -11.57
C GLN A 167 13.31 -10.07 -10.75
N GLY A 168 12.23 -10.40 -10.03
CA GLY A 168 12.14 -11.55 -9.14
C GLY A 168 12.90 -11.32 -7.82
N GLN A 169 13.04 -10.08 -7.40
CA GLN A 169 13.50 -9.71 -6.07
C GLN A 169 12.28 -9.59 -5.16
N ILE A 170 12.33 -10.27 -4.02
CA ILE A 170 11.30 -10.28 -3.00
C ILE A 170 11.85 -9.58 -1.77
N VAL A 171 11.07 -8.70 -1.15
CA VAL A 171 11.46 -8.03 0.09
C VAL A 171 10.44 -8.29 1.18
N GLY A 172 10.89 -8.13 2.43
CA GLY A 172 10.07 -8.31 3.61
C GLY A 172 10.95 -8.22 4.86
N TRP A 173 10.69 -9.06 5.85
CA TRP A 173 11.52 -9.16 7.04
C TRP A 173 11.73 -10.59 7.47
N ALA A 174 12.78 -10.78 8.24
CA ALA A 174 13.18 -12.08 8.74
C ALA A 174 13.92 -11.95 10.07
N GLU A 175 13.70 -12.87 10.95
CA GLU A 175 14.44 -12.97 12.21
C GLU A 175 15.89 -13.41 11.98
N ASN A 176 16.81 -12.95 12.84
CA ASN A 176 18.24 -13.22 12.73
C ASN A 176 18.83 -14.06 13.88
N GLY A 177 18.00 -14.54 14.81
CA GLY A 177 18.41 -15.35 15.95
C GLY A 177 19.06 -14.58 17.10
N VAL A 178 19.13 -13.26 17.03
CA VAL A 178 19.59 -12.39 18.12
C VAL A 178 18.39 -12.03 19.00
N HIS A 179 18.55 -12.20 20.31
CA HIS A 179 17.52 -11.77 21.26
C HIS A 179 17.52 -10.25 21.36
N ASP A 180 16.37 -9.62 21.11
CA ASP A 180 16.18 -8.19 21.27
C ASP A 180 15.48 -7.85 22.60
N PRO A 181 16.19 -7.18 23.54
CA PRO A 181 15.60 -6.79 24.82
C PRO A 181 14.54 -5.70 24.71
N THR A 182 14.41 -5.03 23.56
CA THR A 182 13.38 -4.01 23.32
C THR A 182 12.04 -4.62 22.91
N CYS A 183 12.01 -5.91 22.54
CA CYS A 183 10.80 -6.63 22.20
C CYS A 183 9.86 -6.82 23.39
N ASN A 184 8.56 -6.79 23.12
CA ASN A 184 7.53 -7.03 24.10
C ASN A 184 7.22 -8.53 24.19
N ASN A 185 7.40 -9.10 25.37
CA ASN A 185 7.18 -10.53 25.64
C ASN A 185 5.74 -10.84 26.12
N ASN A 186 4.81 -9.90 26.00
CA ASN A 186 3.46 -10.08 26.50
C ASN A 186 2.56 -10.78 25.47
N PRO A 187 1.96 -11.93 25.82
CA PRO A 187 0.93 -12.54 24.98
C PRO A 187 -0.25 -11.57 24.73
N PRO A 188 -0.93 -11.65 23.59
CA PRO A 188 -0.79 -12.70 22.56
C PRO A 188 0.26 -12.38 21.48
N PHE A 189 0.93 -11.25 21.51
CA PHE A 189 1.87 -10.77 20.49
C PHE A 189 3.31 -10.70 21.02
N SER A 190 3.76 -11.79 21.64
CA SER A 190 5.16 -11.89 22.08
C SER A 190 6.12 -11.93 20.90
N GLN A 191 7.26 -11.25 21.04
CA GLN A 191 8.42 -11.30 20.16
C GLN A 191 9.68 -11.34 21.02
N PHE A 192 10.67 -12.11 20.64
CA PHE A 192 11.94 -12.27 21.35
C PHE A 192 13.13 -12.02 20.43
N LEU A 193 13.06 -12.50 19.20
CA LEU A 193 14.14 -12.37 18.25
C LEU A 193 14.05 -11.05 17.49
N GLN A 194 15.20 -10.47 17.24
CA GLN A 194 15.38 -9.33 16.36
C GLN A 194 14.94 -9.73 14.94
N PHE A 195 14.21 -8.84 14.28
CA PHE A 195 13.83 -8.98 12.88
C PHE A 195 14.43 -7.84 12.04
N GLU A 196 14.85 -8.18 10.85
CA GLU A 196 15.51 -7.25 9.95
C GLU A 196 14.92 -7.31 8.55
N ALA A 197 14.94 -6.18 7.88
CA ALA A 197 14.53 -6.10 6.49
C ALA A 197 15.41 -7.02 5.63
N ALA A 198 14.76 -7.84 4.82
CA ALA A 198 15.40 -8.88 4.02
C ALA A 198 15.00 -8.74 2.55
N MET A 199 15.93 -9.09 1.67
CA MET A 199 15.67 -9.25 0.24
C MET A 199 16.11 -10.65 -0.21
N TRP A 200 15.18 -11.43 -0.76
CA TRP A 200 15.42 -12.70 -1.41
C TRP A 200 15.43 -12.54 -2.93
N GLY A 201 16.29 -13.26 -3.61
CA GLY A 201 16.28 -13.28 -5.06
C GLY A 201 17.43 -12.54 -5.74
N PRO A 202 17.48 -12.63 -7.09
CA PRO A 202 16.52 -13.29 -8.00
C PRO A 202 16.48 -14.82 -7.91
N ARG A 203 17.36 -15.46 -7.14
CA ARG A 203 17.25 -16.87 -6.76
C ARG A 203 16.82 -16.94 -5.31
N LEU A 204 15.74 -17.65 -4.99
CA LEU A 204 15.10 -17.66 -3.67
C LEU A 204 16.03 -18.11 -2.52
N ASN A 205 17.12 -18.80 -2.82
CA ASN A 205 18.14 -19.16 -1.84
C ASN A 205 19.25 -18.09 -1.65
N GLN A 206 19.15 -16.96 -2.35
CA GLN A 206 20.02 -15.80 -2.14
C GLN A 206 19.28 -14.80 -1.29
N MET A 207 19.83 -14.49 -0.12
CA MET A 207 19.28 -13.57 0.84
C MET A 207 20.27 -12.46 1.15
N THR A 208 19.78 -11.24 1.19
CA THR A 208 20.55 -10.04 1.52
C THR A 208 19.82 -9.29 2.63
N GLN A 209 20.53 -8.92 3.67
CA GLN A 209 20.05 -8.04 4.72
C GLN A 209 20.01 -6.60 4.20
N LEU A 210 18.94 -5.88 4.51
CA LEU A 210 18.82 -4.45 4.33
C LEU A 210 18.99 -3.81 5.72
N PRO A 211 20.09 -3.08 5.97
CA PRO A 211 20.39 -2.64 7.32
C PRO A 211 19.35 -1.65 7.85
N PRO A 212 19.05 -1.69 9.15
CA PRO A 212 18.26 -0.65 9.81
C PRO A 212 18.97 0.71 9.76
N LEU A 213 18.30 1.77 10.18
CA LEU A 213 18.94 3.06 10.42
C LEU A 213 19.92 2.92 11.60
N ALA A 214 21.01 3.67 11.55
CA ALA A 214 22.05 3.57 12.58
C ALA A 214 21.49 3.88 13.97
N GLY A 215 21.52 2.89 14.85
CA GLY A 215 21.00 2.97 16.22
C GLY A 215 19.71 2.18 16.46
N ASP A 216 19.01 1.78 15.42
CA ASP A 216 17.81 0.96 15.52
C ASP A 216 18.18 -0.54 15.51
N PRO A 217 17.54 -1.36 16.35
CA PRO A 217 17.77 -2.79 16.35
C PRO A 217 17.01 -3.52 15.24
N ASP A 218 15.81 -3.06 14.88
CA ASP A 218 14.90 -3.77 13.99
C ASP A 218 14.57 -2.98 12.73
N SER A 219 14.23 -3.71 11.67
CA SER A 219 13.73 -3.15 10.42
C SER A 219 12.85 -4.13 9.66
N ALA A 220 11.97 -3.61 8.83
CA ALA A 220 11.11 -4.42 7.95
C ALA A 220 10.93 -3.70 6.61
N ALA A 221 11.07 -4.41 5.50
CA ALA A 221 10.75 -3.89 4.18
C ALA A 221 9.28 -4.17 3.84
N THR A 222 8.61 -3.19 3.24
CA THR A 222 7.19 -3.26 2.87
C THR A 222 6.96 -3.35 1.37
N ALA A 223 7.79 -2.68 0.55
CA ALA A 223 7.65 -2.72 -0.90
C ALA A 223 8.98 -2.52 -1.63
N ILE A 224 9.02 -2.95 -2.90
CA ILE A 224 10.15 -2.80 -3.82
C ILE A 224 9.64 -2.43 -5.21
N ASN A 225 10.33 -1.50 -5.89
CA ASN A 225 10.04 -1.17 -7.29
C ASN A 225 10.99 -1.91 -8.27
N ASP A 226 10.75 -1.72 -9.57
CA ASP A 226 11.55 -2.35 -10.62
C ASP A 226 12.98 -1.77 -10.76
N LYS A 227 13.30 -0.70 -10.06
CA LYS A 227 14.66 -0.16 -9.98
C LYS A 227 15.44 -0.73 -8.80
N GLY A 228 14.84 -1.63 -8.01
CA GLY A 228 15.44 -2.21 -6.82
C GLY A 228 15.51 -1.25 -5.63
N GLN A 229 14.73 -0.16 -5.65
CA GLN A 229 14.54 0.72 -4.50
C GLN A 229 13.51 0.06 -3.58
N VAL A 230 13.80 0.02 -2.29
CA VAL A 230 12.99 -0.66 -1.27
C VAL A 230 12.54 0.37 -0.24
N VAL A 231 11.31 0.28 0.22
CA VAL A 231 10.81 1.07 1.34
C VAL A 231 10.41 0.19 2.51
N GLY A 232 10.38 0.77 3.69
CA GLY A 232 9.98 0.07 4.91
C GLY A 232 10.23 0.89 6.16
N ILE A 233 10.33 0.22 7.29
CA ILE A 233 10.42 0.81 8.61
C ILE A 233 11.71 0.40 9.33
N SER A 234 12.11 1.21 10.33
CA SER A 234 13.21 0.92 11.25
C SER A 234 12.96 1.55 12.62
N GLY A 235 13.32 0.88 13.68
CA GLY A 235 13.12 1.36 15.05
C GLY A 235 13.25 0.29 16.10
N LEU A 236 12.58 0.49 17.25
CA LEU A 236 12.55 -0.47 18.35
C LEU A 236 11.48 -1.55 18.11
N CYS A 237 11.79 -2.78 18.44
CA CYS A 237 10.84 -3.90 18.39
C CYS A 237 9.53 -3.60 19.15
N SER A 238 9.60 -2.99 20.33
CA SER A 238 8.43 -2.65 21.15
C SER A 238 7.45 -1.70 20.47
N ASN A 239 7.91 -0.90 19.52
CA ASN A 239 7.06 0.02 18.76
C ASN A 239 6.41 -0.70 17.57
N ALA A 240 7.12 -1.60 16.91
CA ALA A 240 6.59 -2.40 15.82
C ALA A 240 5.59 -3.44 16.33
N VAL A 241 5.92 -4.12 17.44
CA VAL A 241 5.10 -5.17 18.06
C VAL A 241 4.00 -4.56 18.93
N GLY A 242 2.77 -4.98 18.71
CA GLY A 242 1.65 -4.56 19.56
C GLY A 242 0.83 -3.39 19.03
N GLY A 243 1.09 -2.89 17.84
CA GLY A 243 0.16 -2.03 17.15
C GLY A 243 0.65 -0.68 16.71
N ALA A 244 1.84 -0.29 17.10
CA ALA A 244 2.52 0.82 16.48
C ALA A 244 3.32 0.33 15.27
N SER A 245 3.83 1.23 14.49
CA SER A 245 4.89 1.00 13.53
C SER A 245 6.21 1.41 14.15
N ALA A 246 7.25 1.63 13.38
CA ALA A 246 8.52 2.11 13.86
C ALA A 246 8.64 3.64 13.73
N GLU A 247 9.59 4.21 14.43
CA GLU A 247 9.85 5.66 14.40
C GLU A 247 10.27 6.15 13.02
N HIS A 248 11.03 5.34 12.27
CA HIS A 248 11.63 5.76 11.01
C HIS A 248 10.98 5.07 9.81
N ALA A 249 10.55 5.88 8.84
CA ALA A 249 10.22 5.44 7.48
C ALA A 249 11.50 5.48 6.64
N LEU A 250 11.85 4.39 5.97
CA LEU A 250 13.09 4.25 5.22
C LEU A 250 12.89 4.05 3.72
N LEU A 251 13.89 4.53 2.97
CA LEU A 251 14.16 4.15 1.59
C LEU A 251 15.57 3.56 1.50
N TRP A 252 15.70 2.31 1.06
CA TRP A 252 16.99 1.72 0.70
C TRP A 252 17.25 1.87 -0.80
N GLU A 253 18.35 2.53 -1.14
CA GLU A 253 18.89 2.59 -2.49
C GLU A 253 20.24 1.89 -2.51
N ASN A 254 20.38 0.80 -3.29
CA ASN A 254 21.58 -0.05 -3.30
C ASN A 254 21.98 -0.55 -1.90
N GLY A 255 21.01 -0.88 -1.05
CA GLY A 255 21.22 -1.36 0.32
C GLY A 255 21.59 -0.28 1.33
N VAL A 256 21.58 1.00 0.97
CA VAL A 256 21.86 2.12 1.87
C VAL A 256 20.56 2.76 2.34
N PRO A 257 20.26 2.76 3.66
CA PRO A 257 19.04 3.34 4.18
C PRO A 257 19.11 4.87 4.21
N THR A 258 17.99 5.50 3.90
CA THR A 258 17.76 6.94 4.02
C THR A 258 16.46 7.15 4.77
N ASP A 259 16.49 7.94 5.84
CA ASP A 259 15.30 8.35 6.57
C ASP A 259 14.45 9.30 5.73
N LEU A 260 13.17 8.98 5.57
CA LEU A 260 12.21 9.76 4.80
C LEU A 260 11.62 10.93 5.60
N GLY A 261 11.83 10.94 6.92
CA GLY A 261 11.19 11.87 7.87
C GLY A 261 9.76 11.43 8.22
N ASN A 262 8.97 12.39 8.71
CA ASN A 262 7.62 12.17 9.19
C ASN A 262 6.70 13.36 8.86
N ILE A 263 5.40 13.23 9.15
CA ILE A 263 4.38 14.29 9.00
C ILE A 263 4.08 15.05 10.30
N GLY A 264 4.99 14.95 11.28
CA GLY A 264 4.92 15.68 12.55
C GLY A 264 4.91 14.78 13.79
N GLY A 265 4.42 13.54 13.69
CA GLY A 265 4.53 12.51 14.72
C GLY A 265 5.75 11.62 14.51
N GLN A 266 6.25 11.01 15.59
CA GLN A 266 7.50 10.24 15.55
C GLN A 266 7.29 8.74 15.78
N ALA A 267 6.16 8.35 16.37
CA ALA A 267 6.00 6.97 16.83
C ALA A 267 5.60 5.98 15.72
N TRP A 268 5.02 6.46 14.64
CA TRP A 268 4.45 5.59 13.62
C TRP A 268 4.57 6.19 12.23
N ASN A 269 5.48 5.67 11.43
CA ASN A 269 5.74 6.14 10.08
C ASN A 269 5.94 4.93 9.15
N THR A 270 4.90 4.54 8.43
CA THR A 270 4.90 3.31 7.61
C THR A 270 4.73 3.64 6.14
N PRO A 271 5.78 3.60 5.32
CA PRO A 271 5.64 3.55 3.88
C PRO A 271 5.09 2.17 3.48
N ILE A 272 4.04 2.15 2.68
CA ILE A 272 3.37 0.90 2.25
C ILE A 272 3.75 0.53 0.83
N ALA A 273 3.80 1.50 -0.08
CA ALA A 273 4.08 1.26 -1.50
C ALA A 273 4.94 2.36 -2.11
N LEU A 274 5.62 2.01 -3.19
CA LEU A 274 6.35 2.96 -4.03
C LEU A 274 6.23 2.57 -5.49
N ASN A 275 6.21 3.57 -6.38
CA ASN A 275 6.22 3.37 -7.81
C ASN A 275 7.65 3.43 -8.41
N ASN A 276 7.76 3.25 -9.73
CA ASN A 276 9.03 3.30 -10.43
C ASN A 276 9.68 4.70 -10.51
N GLU A 277 8.99 5.76 -10.10
CA GLU A 277 9.54 7.11 -9.95
C GLU A 277 9.98 7.43 -8.51
N ALA A 278 9.93 6.43 -7.62
CA ALA A 278 10.17 6.56 -6.19
C ALA A 278 9.25 7.61 -5.52
N VAL A 279 8.00 7.71 -5.99
CA VAL A 279 6.93 8.32 -5.21
C VAL A 279 6.45 7.27 -4.23
N ILE A 280 6.44 7.61 -2.95
CA ILE A 280 6.16 6.70 -1.84
C ILE A 280 4.87 7.14 -1.16
N VAL A 281 4.01 6.19 -0.85
CA VAL A 281 2.76 6.42 -0.11
C VAL A 281 2.68 5.52 1.11
N GLY A 282 1.90 5.95 2.08
CA GLY A 282 1.68 5.21 3.31
C GLY A 282 0.88 6.04 4.31
N PHE A 283 1.13 5.80 5.58
CA PHE A 283 0.51 6.54 6.67
C PHE A 283 1.49 6.75 7.84
N GLY A 284 1.22 7.73 8.67
CA GLY A 284 2.03 8.07 9.84
C GLY A 284 1.24 8.85 10.87
N ASN A 285 1.85 9.10 12.03
CA ASN A 285 1.26 9.98 13.05
C ASN A 285 1.44 11.45 12.69
N ILE A 286 0.45 12.25 13.00
CA ILE A 286 0.54 13.70 12.97
C ILE A 286 1.12 14.24 14.29
N SER A 287 1.50 15.52 14.30
CA SER A 287 1.99 16.20 15.51
C SER A 287 0.94 16.19 16.63
N GLY A 288 1.35 15.80 17.82
CA GLY A 288 0.49 15.72 19.01
C GLY A 288 -0.14 14.35 19.24
N ASP A 289 0.05 13.39 18.31
CA ASP A 289 -0.41 12.00 18.43
C ASP A 289 0.80 11.05 18.66
N GLU A 290 1.67 11.43 19.59
CA GLU A 290 2.97 10.78 19.78
C GLU A 290 2.88 9.42 20.49
N ASN A 291 1.74 9.07 21.06
CA ASN A 291 1.62 7.88 21.92
C ASN A 291 0.66 6.82 21.39
N ALA A 292 0.07 7.01 20.22
CA ALA A 292 -0.97 6.11 19.80
C ALA A 292 -1.01 5.93 18.29
N ALA A 293 -1.18 4.70 17.89
CA ALA A 293 -1.73 4.32 16.62
C ALA A 293 -3.19 4.83 16.42
N GLU A 294 -3.58 5.93 17.07
CA GLU A 294 -4.98 6.30 17.19
C GLU A 294 -5.47 7.14 16.01
N ASN A 295 -4.58 7.94 15.40
CA ASN A 295 -4.97 8.86 14.33
C ASN A 295 -3.95 8.86 13.19
N PRO A 296 -3.88 7.80 12.39
CA PRO A 296 -3.01 7.80 11.23
C PRO A 296 -3.53 8.79 10.19
N ALA A 297 -2.59 9.50 9.56
CA ALA A 297 -2.83 10.31 8.39
C ALA A 297 -2.01 9.80 7.23
N ALA A 298 -2.59 9.80 6.04
CA ALA A 298 -1.91 9.39 4.82
C ALA A 298 -0.79 10.39 4.47
N PHE A 299 0.26 9.88 3.86
CA PHE A 299 1.30 10.72 3.30
C PHE A 299 1.66 10.33 1.87
N VAL A 300 2.21 11.31 1.18
CA VAL A 300 2.94 11.13 -0.09
C VAL A 300 4.34 11.70 0.09
N TRP A 301 5.35 10.91 -0.23
CA TRP A 301 6.74 11.35 -0.22
C TRP A 301 7.31 11.38 -1.63
N THR A 302 8.05 12.43 -1.92
CA THR A 302 8.91 12.54 -3.11
C THR A 302 10.27 13.09 -2.72
N LYS A 303 11.29 12.80 -3.48
CA LYS A 303 12.65 13.34 -3.22
C LYS A 303 12.67 14.87 -3.17
N ALA A 304 11.85 15.53 -3.99
CA ALA A 304 11.78 16.99 -4.09
C ALA A 304 10.97 17.63 -2.95
N ASN A 305 9.83 17.03 -2.59
CA ASN A 305 8.88 17.65 -1.66
C ASN A 305 8.94 17.06 -0.25
N LYS A 306 9.73 15.97 -0.06
CA LYS A 306 9.76 15.18 1.18
C LYS A 306 8.37 14.65 1.53
N MET A 307 8.17 14.22 2.77
CA MET A 307 6.90 13.69 3.23
C MET A 307 5.87 14.82 3.39
N LYS A 308 4.70 14.63 2.79
CA LYS A 308 3.57 15.56 2.85
C LYS A 308 2.34 14.80 3.28
N GLU A 309 1.65 15.35 4.26
CA GLU A 309 0.36 14.87 4.69
C GLU A 309 -0.68 15.00 3.57
N VAL A 310 -1.51 13.98 3.42
CA VAL A 310 -2.76 14.02 2.67
C VAL A 310 -3.87 14.20 3.70
N TYR A 311 -4.76 15.16 3.47
CA TYR A 311 -5.82 15.43 4.43
C TYR A 311 -7.07 14.59 4.11
N PRO A 312 -7.69 13.95 5.12
CA PRO A 312 -8.95 13.24 4.95
C PRO A 312 -10.08 14.21 4.56
N PHE A 313 -11.25 13.66 4.21
CA PHE A 313 -12.45 14.48 4.02
C PHE A 313 -12.87 15.12 5.35
N GLU A 314 -13.55 16.29 5.30
CA GLU A 314 -13.96 17.06 6.48
C GLU A 314 -14.80 16.25 7.49
N THR A 315 -15.52 15.23 7.02
CA THR A 315 -16.34 14.35 7.87
C THR A 315 -15.56 13.20 8.49
N ASP A 316 -14.31 12.99 8.03
CA ASP A 316 -13.47 11.88 8.44
C ASP A 316 -12.34 12.39 9.36
N THR A 317 -11.82 11.53 10.19
CA THR A 317 -10.77 11.88 11.17
C THR A 317 -9.39 11.39 10.76
N ASN A 318 -9.35 10.39 9.87
CA ASN A 318 -8.15 9.63 9.53
C ASN A 318 -8.16 9.25 8.06
N ASP A 319 -6.98 8.98 7.51
CA ASP A 319 -6.81 8.39 6.20
C ASP A 319 -5.52 7.56 6.12
N ALA A 320 -5.42 6.73 5.10
CA ALA A 320 -4.23 5.96 4.77
C ALA A 320 -4.19 5.68 3.26
N LEU A 321 -3.00 5.61 2.68
CA LEU A 321 -2.76 5.18 1.30
C LEU A 321 -2.00 3.85 1.31
N PHE A 322 -2.46 2.87 0.51
CA PHE A 322 -1.96 1.50 0.53
C PHE A 322 -1.24 1.09 -0.74
N ASP A 323 -1.51 1.75 -1.86
CA ASP A 323 -0.87 1.42 -3.12
C ASP A 323 -0.76 2.62 -4.06
N ILE A 324 0.20 2.56 -5.01
CA ILE A 324 0.45 3.62 -5.99
C ILE A 324 0.95 3.04 -7.30
N ASN A 325 0.40 3.51 -8.43
CA ASN A 325 0.87 3.14 -9.77
C ASN A 325 1.90 4.14 -10.35
N ASP A 326 2.47 3.81 -11.52
CA ASP A 326 3.44 4.65 -12.23
C ASP A 326 2.85 5.93 -12.85
N LYS A 327 1.52 6.11 -12.78
CA LYS A 327 0.84 7.35 -13.16
C LYS A 327 0.65 8.31 -11.98
N ASN A 328 1.25 8.00 -10.82
CA ASN A 328 1.09 8.73 -9.57
C ASN A 328 -0.39 8.79 -9.11
N GLN A 329 -1.13 7.70 -9.31
CA GLN A 329 -2.44 7.48 -8.76
C GLN A 329 -2.29 6.55 -7.56
N ALA A 330 -2.74 6.98 -6.39
CA ALA A 330 -2.67 6.18 -5.16
C ALA A 330 -4.08 5.90 -4.63
N VAL A 331 -4.24 4.77 -3.98
CA VAL A 331 -5.51 4.31 -3.42
C VAL A 331 -5.41 4.02 -1.93
N GLY A 332 -6.54 4.11 -1.25
CA GLY A 332 -6.60 3.91 0.18
C GLY A 332 -8.00 4.03 0.75
N ASN A 333 -8.07 4.51 1.98
CA ASN A 333 -9.33 4.88 2.60
C ASN A 333 -9.23 6.19 3.38
N SER A 334 -10.38 6.85 3.55
CA SER A 334 -10.61 7.92 4.51
C SER A 334 -11.73 7.47 5.45
N PHE A 335 -11.56 7.66 6.76
CA PHE A 335 -12.44 7.04 7.74
C PHE A 335 -12.62 7.87 9.01
N ASN A 336 -13.74 7.63 9.69
CA ASN A 336 -14.03 8.23 10.98
C ASN A 336 -14.13 7.13 12.04
N VAL A 337 -13.15 7.05 12.93
CA VAL A 337 -13.07 6.02 13.98
C VAL A 337 -14.27 6.12 14.93
N ASN A 338 -14.67 7.34 15.29
CA ASN A 338 -15.76 7.58 16.25
C ASN A 338 -17.12 7.22 15.65
N ALA A 339 -17.36 7.58 14.39
CA ALA A 339 -18.58 7.24 13.67
C ALA A 339 -18.59 5.78 13.18
N GLY A 340 -17.39 5.15 13.07
CA GLY A 340 -17.24 3.82 12.51
C GLY A 340 -17.49 3.75 11.00
N THR A 341 -17.24 4.84 10.27
CA THR A 341 -17.43 4.92 8.81
C THR A 341 -16.10 4.85 8.09
N SER A 342 -16.08 4.32 6.86
CA SER A 342 -14.93 4.31 5.96
C SER A 342 -15.39 4.39 4.52
N ARG A 343 -14.61 5.06 3.68
CA ARG A 343 -14.80 5.14 2.22
C ARG A 343 -13.49 4.87 1.50
N ALA A 344 -13.55 4.14 0.40
CA ALA A 344 -12.42 3.97 -0.50
C ALA A 344 -12.09 5.28 -1.21
N VAL A 345 -10.81 5.58 -1.37
CA VAL A 345 -10.34 6.83 -1.98
C VAL A 345 -9.36 6.60 -3.11
N LEU A 346 -9.35 7.56 -4.05
CA LEU A 346 -8.33 7.72 -5.07
C LEU A 346 -7.66 9.09 -4.89
N TRP A 347 -6.35 9.09 -4.68
CA TRP A 347 -5.52 10.28 -4.69
C TRP A 347 -4.79 10.41 -6.02
N GLN A 348 -4.89 11.58 -6.64
CA GLN A 348 -4.10 11.95 -7.81
C GLN A 348 -4.00 13.47 -7.94
N ASN A 349 -2.91 13.99 -8.50
CA ASN A 349 -2.72 15.43 -8.70
C ASN A 349 -2.95 16.26 -7.43
N ASN A 350 -2.51 15.76 -6.26
CA ASN A 350 -2.73 16.35 -4.94
C ASN A 350 -4.21 16.51 -4.55
N THR A 351 -5.09 15.71 -5.11
CA THR A 351 -6.53 15.72 -4.80
C THR A 351 -6.98 14.33 -4.37
N LEU A 352 -7.68 14.27 -3.25
CA LEU A 352 -8.35 13.07 -2.75
C LEU A 352 -9.78 13.05 -3.29
N SER A 353 -10.21 11.93 -3.85
CA SER A 353 -11.55 11.71 -4.41
C SER A 353 -12.19 10.50 -3.74
N ASP A 354 -13.48 10.60 -3.38
CA ASP A 354 -14.27 9.45 -2.95
C ASP A 354 -14.51 8.53 -4.15
N LEU A 355 -14.03 7.29 -4.07
CA LEU A 355 -14.14 6.34 -5.17
C LEU A 355 -15.62 5.99 -5.46
N ASN A 356 -16.50 6.05 -4.46
CA ASN A 356 -17.94 5.84 -4.63
C ASN A 356 -18.56 6.89 -5.58
N ALA A 357 -18.10 8.15 -5.51
CA ALA A 357 -18.58 9.23 -6.39
C ALA A 357 -18.05 9.11 -7.84
N LEU A 358 -17.10 8.20 -8.08
CA LEU A 358 -16.53 7.95 -9.40
C LEU A 358 -17.18 6.76 -10.14
N VAL A 359 -18.07 6.02 -9.49
CA VAL A 359 -18.79 4.88 -10.09
C VAL A 359 -19.91 5.38 -10.99
N ILE A 360 -20.00 4.87 -12.23
CA ILE A 360 -20.95 5.34 -13.25
C ILE A 360 -22.16 4.44 -13.46
N GLN A 361 -22.25 3.31 -12.77
CA GLN A 361 -23.36 2.38 -12.89
C GLN A 361 -24.14 2.29 -11.59
N PRO A 362 -25.46 2.07 -11.62
CA PRO A 362 -26.21 1.72 -10.42
C PRO A 362 -25.64 0.46 -9.79
N THR A 363 -25.35 0.52 -8.49
CA THR A 363 -24.78 -0.61 -7.75
C THR A 363 -25.30 -0.60 -6.31
N SER A 364 -25.41 -1.78 -5.68
CA SER A 364 -25.61 -1.89 -4.23
C SER A 364 -24.29 -1.84 -3.45
N LEU A 365 -23.13 -1.83 -4.12
CA LEU A 365 -21.83 -1.84 -3.48
C LEU A 365 -21.46 -0.44 -3.00
N TYR A 366 -21.12 -0.32 -1.73
CA TYR A 366 -20.45 0.83 -1.14
C TYR A 366 -18.98 0.48 -0.85
N LEU A 367 -18.07 1.16 -1.53
CA LEU A 367 -16.63 0.90 -1.47
C LEU A 367 -16.05 1.47 -0.18
N THR A 368 -15.53 0.62 0.67
CA THR A 368 -15.04 1.00 2.02
C THR A 368 -13.53 1.13 2.10
N LEU A 369 -12.80 0.38 1.26
CA LEU A 369 -11.35 0.33 1.27
C LEU A 369 -10.84 -0.04 -0.12
N ALA A 370 -9.93 0.73 -0.69
CA ALA A 370 -9.17 0.39 -1.89
C ALA A 370 -7.73 0.05 -1.49
N GLN A 371 -7.23 -1.11 -1.93
CA GLN A 371 -5.95 -1.64 -1.46
C GLN A 371 -4.92 -1.85 -2.56
N GLY A 372 -5.35 -2.06 -3.80
CA GLY A 372 -4.45 -2.27 -4.95
C GLY A 372 -4.85 -1.45 -6.15
N ILE A 373 -3.87 -0.94 -6.89
CA ILE A 373 -4.03 -0.24 -8.16
C ILE A 373 -2.92 -0.63 -9.14
N ASN A 374 -3.28 -0.95 -10.39
CA ASN A 374 -2.29 -1.23 -11.43
C ASN A 374 -2.04 -0.04 -12.37
N ASN A 375 -1.14 -0.21 -13.34
CA ASN A 375 -0.81 0.83 -14.32
C ASN A 375 -1.92 1.07 -15.36
N ALA A 376 -2.90 0.19 -15.49
CA ALA A 376 -4.12 0.48 -16.24
C ALA A 376 -5.05 1.44 -15.48
N GLY A 377 -4.90 1.54 -14.16
CA GLY A 377 -5.75 2.30 -13.25
C GLY A 377 -6.91 1.45 -12.73
N GLU A 378 -6.86 0.13 -12.89
CA GLU A 378 -7.79 -0.80 -12.27
C GLU A 378 -7.53 -0.86 -10.78
N ILE A 379 -8.60 -0.84 -9.96
CA ILE A 379 -8.53 -0.77 -8.51
C ILE A 379 -9.26 -1.95 -7.89
N THR A 380 -8.66 -2.55 -6.86
CA THR A 380 -9.28 -3.62 -6.08
C THR A 380 -9.34 -3.27 -4.59
N GLY A 381 -10.25 -3.91 -3.88
CA GLY A 381 -10.43 -3.69 -2.44
C GLY A 381 -11.73 -4.30 -1.92
N THR A 382 -12.20 -3.81 -0.76
CA THR A 382 -13.40 -4.32 -0.12
C THR A 382 -14.56 -3.31 -0.16
N ALA A 383 -15.77 -3.83 -0.28
CA ALA A 383 -17.02 -3.09 -0.30
C ALA A 383 -18.04 -3.74 0.64
N VAL A 384 -19.07 -3.00 0.99
CA VAL A 384 -20.29 -3.53 1.61
C VAL A 384 -21.38 -3.59 0.54
N ASP A 385 -21.96 -4.75 0.32
CA ASP A 385 -23.19 -4.86 -0.44
C ASP A 385 -24.38 -4.40 0.42
N MET A 386 -24.92 -3.24 0.10
CA MET A 386 -26.03 -2.60 0.83
C MET A 386 -27.36 -3.38 0.72
N ALA A 387 -27.48 -4.30 -0.24
CA ALA A 387 -28.66 -5.13 -0.37
C ALA A 387 -28.66 -6.33 0.59
N THR A 388 -27.47 -6.88 0.88
CA THR A 388 -27.29 -8.06 1.76
C THR A 388 -26.63 -7.72 3.09
N ASN A 389 -25.99 -6.54 3.17
CA ASN A 389 -25.18 -6.10 4.29
C ASN A 389 -23.95 -7.00 4.54
N GLU A 390 -23.42 -7.59 3.46
CA GLU A 390 -22.25 -8.46 3.46
C GLU A 390 -21.03 -7.70 2.95
N THR A 391 -19.86 -8.05 3.47
CA THR A 391 -18.58 -7.57 2.90
C THR A 391 -18.22 -8.43 1.70
N VAL A 392 -17.80 -7.77 0.61
CA VAL A 392 -17.43 -8.40 -0.65
C VAL A 392 -16.15 -7.76 -1.19
N GLY A 393 -15.41 -8.50 -2.01
CA GLY A 393 -14.31 -7.95 -2.80
C GLY A 393 -14.83 -7.26 -4.07
N PHE A 394 -14.15 -6.23 -4.54
CA PHE A 394 -14.48 -5.55 -5.79
C PHE A 394 -13.29 -5.40 -6.73
N LEU A 395 -13.59 -5.27 -8.03
CA LEU A 395 -12.72 -4.76 -9.07
C LEU A 395 -13.40 -3.53 -9.70
N ALA A 396 -12.72 -2.37 -9.68
CA ALA A 396 -13.14 -1.16 -10.36
C ALA A 396 -12.27 -0.95 -11.62
N VAL A 397 -12.89 -0.92 -12.78
CA VAL A 397 -12.23 -0.78 -14.07
C VAL A 397 -12.47 0.62 -14.61
N PRO A 398 -11.41 1.41 -14.91
CA PRO A 398 -11.56 2.78 -15.36
C PRO A 398 -12.15 2.85 -16.77
N VAL A 399 -12.98 3.86 -17.01
CA VAL A 399 -13.61 4.10 -18.30
C VAL A 399 -12.96 5.30 -18.98
N PHE A 400 -12.50 5.08 -20.18
CA PHE A 400 -11.94 6.13 -21.04
C PHE A 400 -12.84 6.34 -22.26
N ASP A 401 -12.93 7.59 -22.74
CA ASP A 401 -13.57 7.91 -24.02
C ASP A 401 -12.72 7.39 -25.20
N GLY A 402 -13.26 7.47 -26.40
CA GLY A 402 -12.56 7.03 -27.62
C GLY A 402 -11.25 7.81 -27.92
N SER A 403 -10.94 8.87 -27.16
CA SER A 403 -9.72 9.68 -27.24
C SER A 403 -8.71 9.32 -26.15
N GLY A 404 -9.05 8.36 -25.26
CA GLY A 404 -8.23 7.96 -24.11
C GLY A 404 -8.28 8.95 -22.94
N ASN A 405 -9.25 9.88 -22.92
CA ASN A 405 -9.53 10.71 -21.75
C ASN A 405 -10.59 10.04 -20.86
N PRO A 406 -10.61 10.37 -19.54
CA PRO A 406 -11.70 9.93 -18.70
C PRO A 406 -13.05 10.26 -19.33
N ALA A 407 -13.96 9.28 -19.38
CA ALA A 407 -15.27 9.47 -19.99
C ALA A 407 -16.01 10.62 -19.27
N ALA A 408 -16.59 11.54 -20.05
CA ALA A 408 -17.37 12.64 -19.53
C ALA A 408 -18.66 12.10 -18.87
N GLU A 409 -19.08 12.76 -17.81
CA GLU A 409 -20.14 12.50 -16.87
C GLU A 409 -21.33 11.65 -17.35
N ALA A 410 -21.53 10.50 -16.67
CA ALA A 410 -22.89 10.17 -16.26
C ALA A 410 -23.07 10.85 -14.90
N GLN A 411 -24.00 11.79 -14.76
CA GLN A 411 -24.32 12.43 -13.49
C GLN A 411 -24.83 11.34 -12.54
N VAL A 412 -24.02 10.96 -11.55
CA VAL A 412 -24.54 10.34 -10.35
C VAL A 412 -24.83 11.49 -9.40
N ASP A 413 -26.11 11.85 -9.32
CA ASP A 413 -26.63 12.85 -8.39
C ASP A 413 -26.59 12.21 -6.99
N SER A 414 -25.78 12.74 -6.13
CA SER A 414 -25.65 12.60 -4.69
C SER A 414 -24.35 11.95 -4.21
N ASP A 415 -23.73 12.64 -3.30
CA ASP A 415 -22.67 12.11 -2.42
C ASP A 415 -23.24 10.86 -1.71
N PRO A 416 -22.70 9.66 -1.92
CA PRO A 416 -23.30 8.46 -1.35
C PRO A 416 -23.23 8.53 0.17
N ALA A 417 -24.35 8.25 0.84
CA ALA A 417 -24.41 8.25 2.30
C ALA A 417 -23.37 7.28 2.86
N GLN A 418 -22.55 7.76 3.79
CA GLN A 418 -21.54 6.93 4.44
C GLN A 418 -22.15 5.74 5.14
N VAL A 419 -21.55 4.57 4.98
CA VAL A 419 -21.94 3.34 5.65
C VAL A 419 -21.24 3.24 7.00
N VAL A 420 -21.99 2.96 8.06
CA VAL A 420 -21.46 2.64 9.38
C VAL A 420 -21.02 1.17 9.38
N LEU A 421 -19.74 0.94 9.53
CA LEU A 421 -19.16 -0.40 9.58
C LEU A 421 -19.46 -1.05 10.94
N THR A 422 -20.13 -2.19 10.94
CA THR A 422 -20.35 -2.99 12.14
C THR A 422 -19.03 -3.59 12.65
N ARG A 423 -18.99 -3.99 13.93
CA ARG A 423 -17.78 -4.65 14.49
C ARG A 423 -17.34 -5.91 13.72
N PRO A 424 -18.24 -6.78 13.23
CA PRO A 424 -17.85 -7.88 12.35
C PRO A 424 -17.18 -7.41 11.06
N MET A 425 -17.71 -6.38 10.39
CA MET A 425 -17.13 -5.84 9.15
C MET A 425 -15.73 -5.29 9.38
N ARG A 426 -15.50 -4.55 10.48
CA ARG A 426 -14.17 -4.02 10.83
C ARG A 426 -13.13 -5.11 11.10
N LYS A 427 -13.55 -6.27 11.62
CA LYS A 427 -12.67 -7.42 11.83
C LYS A 427 -12.18 -8.08 10.54
N GLN A 428 -12.83 -7.78 9.41
CA GLN A 428 -12.50 -8.32 8.09
C GLN A 428 -11.45 -7.49 7.35
N PHE A 429 -11.10 -6.33 7.88
CA PHE A 429 -10.00 -5.55 7.31
C PHE A 429 -8.64 -6.20 7.63
N PRO A 430 -7.62 -6.00 6.76
CA PRO A 430 -6.26 -6.40 7.04
C PRO A 430 -5.78 -5.93 8.42
N PHE A 431 -4.87 -6.67 9.02
CA PHE A 431 -4.42 -6.46 10.39
C PHE A 431 -4.11 -5.00 10.72
N PHE A 432 -3.34 -4.32 9.88
CA PHE A 432 -2.95 -2.92 10.10
C PHE A 432 -4.15 -1.96 9.98
N VAL A 433 -5.11 -2.21 9.08
CA VAL A 433 -6.36 -1.41 8.97
C VAL A 433 -7.25 -1.66 10.19
N ARG A 434 -7.37 -2.93 10.64
CA ARG A 434 -8.10 -3.25 11.88
C ARG A 434 -7.55 -2.49 13.07
N ARG A 435 -6.21 -2.43 13.20
CA ARG A 435 -5.54 -1.71 14.28
C ARG A 435 -5.85 -0.21 14.27
N MET A 436 -5.97 0.40 13.11
CA MET A 436 -6.40 1.80 12.98
C MET A 436 -7.79 2.05 13.59
N PHE A 437 -8.69 1.06 13.49
CA PHE A 437 -10.03 1.14 14.09
C PHE A 437 -10.09 0.68 15.57
N GLU A 438 -9.19 -0.18 16.00
CA GLU A 438 -9.20 -0.76 17.35
C GLU A 438 -8.38 0.06 18.35
N GLY A 439 -7.36 0.80 17.90
CA GLY A 439 -6.50 1.62 18.74
C GLY A 439 -7.23 2.72 19.52
N ALA A 440 -8.36 3.19 19.00
CA ALA A 440 -9.20 4.22 19.64
C ALA A 440 -10.09 3.72 20.80
N GLY A 441 -10.10 2.44 21.14
CA GLY A 441 -11.11 1.86 22.02
C GLY A 441 -10.66 0.95 23.16
N THR A 442 -9.37 0.67 23.33
CA THR A 442 -8.88 -0.22 24.41
C THR A 442 -7.83 0.48 25.26
N LYS A 443 -8.31 1.29 26.19
CA LYS A 443 -7.62 1.53 27.47
C LYS A 443 -8.14 0.59 28.52
#